data_a46c022178c79d70fc4d9d2e63910e60
#
_entry.id   a46c022178c79d70fc4d9d2e63910e60
#
_cell.length_a   1.000
_cell.length_b   1.000
_cell.length_c   1.000
_cell.angle_alpha   90.00
_cell.angle_beta   90.00
_cell.angle_gamma   90.00
#
_symmetry.space_group_name_H-M   'P 1'
#
loop_
_entity.id
_entity.type
_entity.pdbx_description
1 polymer ?
#
loop_
_entity_poly.entity_id
_entity_poly.type
_entity_poly.pdbx_seq_one_letter_code
_entity_poly.pdbx_strand_id
1 'polypeptide(L)'
;IIFTVATFLCAFSFNYWLVSLFRFILGVAVGGASSLSPMYLAEISPRLVRSHNVNQNAIFIVLGQLAAFTVNAILGSIWGNWHDIWRIMVLSAAVPSVALWIGSFKLISSPKWLIFKQKTYQARRVVNQLGFRDEQKFVDHSKQEVSQSQKAISWRDIFHNRFMRYLLFSGVLIGFIQQIPGINTVMYYGTILLH
;
A
#
# COMPACT_ATOMS: atom_id res chain seq x y z
N ILE A 1 -6.22 -8.02 5.11
CA ILE A 1 -6.50 -9.44 5.42
C ILE A 1 -5.30 -10.31 5.04
N ILE A 2 -4.86 -10.35 3.77
CA ILE A 2 -3.75 -11.21 3.30
C ILE A 2 -2.49 -10.97 4.13
N PHE A 3 -2.12 -9.71 4.36
CA PHE A 3 -0.97 -9.35 5.19
C PHE A 3 -1.08 -9.90 6.62
N THR A 4 -2.22 -9.68 7.27
CA THR A 4 -2.46 -10.15 8.65
C THR A 4 -2.37 -11.66 8.76
N VAL A 5 -3.07 -12.39 7.87
CA VAL A 5 -3.05 -13.86 7.85
C VAL A 5 -1.63 -14.38 7.59
N ALA A 6 -0.93 -13.82 6.61
CA ALA A 6 0.43 -14.24 6.27
C ALA A 6 1.43 -13.95 7.41
N THR A 7 1.25 -12.86 8.17
CA THR A 7 2.07 -12.55 9.35
C THR A 7 1.89 -13.61 10.44
N PHE A 8 0.65 -13.99 10.76
CA PHE A 8 0.39 -15.05 11.73
C PHE A 8 0.98 -16.40 11.26
N LEU A 9 0.73 -16.79 10.02
CA LEU A 9 1.27 -18.04 9.47
C LEU A 9 2.80 -18.05 9.46
N CYS A 10 3.45 -16.92 9.17
CA CYS A 10 4.88 -16.79 9.22
C CYS A 10 5.43 -16.99 10.65
N ALA A 11 4.78 -16.39 11.65
CA ALA A 11 5.22 -16.47 13.05
C ALA A 11 5.08 -17.88 13.63
N PHE A 12 4.04 -18.64 13.21
CA PHE A 12 3.77 -20.00 13.69
C PHE A 12 4.41 -21.09 12.82
N SER A 13 5.14 -20.74 11.77
CA SER A 13 5.76 -21.74 10.93
C SER A 13 7.02 -22.33 11.58
N PHE A 14 7.20 -23.65 11.42
CA PHE A 14 8.32 -24.42 11.94
C PHE A 14 9.33 -24.81 10.85
N ASN A 15 8.97 -24.62 9.57
CA ASN A 15 9.78 -25.02 8.43
C ASN A 15 10.29 -23.78 7.69
N TYR A 16 11.60 -23.76 7.39
CA TYR A 16 12.26 -22.68 6.65
C TYR A 16 11.58 -22.37 5.30
N TRP A 17 11.17 -23.40 4.55
CA TRP A 17 10.46 -23.21 3.28
C TRP A 17 9.11 -22.52 3.44
N LEU A 18 8.37 -22.85 4.51
CA LEU A 18 7.10 -22.22 4.83
C LEU A 18 7.30 -20.74 5.22
N VAL A 19 8.32 -20.44 6.01
CA VAL A 19 8.67 -19.05 6.35
C VAL A 19 8.96 -18.25 5.09
N SER A 20 9.76 -18.79 4.17
CA SER A 20 10.09 -18.14 2.91
C SER A 20 8.86 -17.90 2.03
N LEU A 21 7.97 -18.88 1.95
CA LEU A 21 6.71 -18.77 1.22
C LEU A 21 5.81 -17.67 1.80
N PHE A 22 5.63 -17.67 3.13
CA PHE A 22 4.79 -16.64 3.77
C PHE A 22 5.41 -15.27 3.69
N ARG A 23 6.72 -15.12 3.75
CA ARG A 23 7.42 -13.86 3.48
C ARG A 23 7.23 -13.37 2.05
N PHE A 24 7.21 -14.25 1.08
CA PHE A 24 6.87 -13.88 -0.29
C PHE A 24 5.43 -13.34 -0.40
N ILE A 25 4.47 -14.01 0.22
CA ILE A 25 3.06 -13.56 0.26
C ILE A 25 2.95 -12.20 0.97
N LEU A 26 3.67 -12.00 2.07
CA LEU A 26 3.76 -10.71 2.76
C LEU A 26 4.29 -9.61 1.83
N GLY A 27 5.35 -9.90 1.07
CA GLY A 27 5.90 -8.96 0.10
C GLY A 27 4.90 -8.54 -0.98
N VAL A 28 4.14 -9.49 -1.51
CA VAL A 28 3.06 -9.21 -2.48
C VAL A 28 1.97 -8.34 -1.85
N ALA A 29 1.57 -8.63 -0.61
CA ALA A 29 0.56 -7.84 0.10
C ALA A 29 1.02 -6.39 0.36
N VAL A 30 2.27 -6.20 0.78
CA VAL A 30 2.88 -4.87 1.00
C VAL A 30 3.00 -4.12 -0.32
N GLY A 31 3.46 -4.77 -1.40
CA GLY A 31 3.57 -4.16 -2.72
C GLY A 31 2.22 -3.66 -3.24
N GLY A 32 1.16 -4.46 -3.07
CA GLY A 32 -0.20 -4.03 -3.39
C GLY A 32 -0.69 -2.85 -2.54
N ALA A 33 -0.46 -2.89 -1.23
CA ALA A 33 -0.86 -1.82 -0.33
C ALA A 33 -0.11 -0.51 -0.62
N SER A 34 1.19 -0.57 -0.91
CA SER A 34 2.01 0.60 -1.21
C SER A 34 1.60 1.32 -2.49
N SER A 35 1.04 0.60 -3.46
CA SER A 35 0.51 1.17 -4.70
C SER A 35 -0.91 1.72 -4.52
N LEU A 36 -1.76 1.01 -3.78
CA LEU A 36 -3.17 1.38 -3.59
C LEU A 36 -3.34 2.58 -2.66
N SER A 37 -2.49 2.71 -1.62
CA SER A 37 -2.61 3.79 -0.63
C SER A 37 -2.51 5.19 -1.25
N PRO A 38 -1.46 5.55 -2.00
CA PRO A 38 -1.36 6.88 -2.60
C PRO A 38 -2.43 7.10 -3.68
N MET A 39 -2.83 6.06 -4.42
CA MET A 39 -3.89 6.14 -5.41
C MET A 39 -5.23 6.49 -4.74
N TYR A 40 -5.59 5.79 -3.66
CA TYR A 40 -6.80 6.06 -2.90
C TYR A 40 -6.80 7.49 -2.33
N LEU A 41 -5.69 7.93 -1.71
CA LEU A 41 -5.55 9.29 -1.21
C LEU A 41 -5.70 10.35 -2.31
N ALA A 42 -5.16 10.09 -3.50
CA ALA A 42 -5.30 10.97 -4.64
C ALA A 42 -6.76 11.07 -5.14
N GLU A 43 -7.54 9.99 -5.03
CA GLU A 43 -8.94 9.96 -5.45
C GLU A 43 -9.90 10.66 -4.49
N ILE A 44 -9.65 10.54 -3.17
CA ILE A 44 -10.51 11.17 -2.15
C ILE A 44 -10.12 12.62 -1.86
N SER A 45 -8.96 13.08 -2.33
CA SER A 45 -8.46 14.42 -2.05
C SER A 45 -8.88 15.44 -3.10
N PRO A 46 -9.42 16.61 -2.69
CA PRO A 46 -9.61 17.74 -3.58
C PRO A 46 -8.30 18.18 -4.25
N ARG A 47 -8.39 18.73 -5.47
CA ARG A 47 -7.21 19.07 -6.30
C ARG A 47 -6.19 19.95 -5.55
N LEU A 48 -6.65 20.87 -4.72
CA LEU A 48 -5.81 21.84 -3.99
C LEU A 48 -4.88 21.18 -2.94
N VAL A 49 -5.36 20.14 -2.28
CA VAL A 49 -4.64 19.47 -1.17
C VAL A 49 -4.12 18.09 -1.54
N ARG A 50 -4.35 17.64 -2.79
CA ARG A 50 -4.00 16.29 -3.24
C ARG A 50 -2.51 15.97 -3.08
N SER A 51 -1.63 16.86 -3.54
CA SER A 51 -0.18 16.65 -3.44
C SER A 51 0.28 16.59 -1.98
N HIS A 52 -0.30 17.43 -1.12
CA HIS A 52 -0.02 17.42 0.31
C HIS A 52 -0.41 16.10 0.96
N ASN A 53 -1.65 15.64 0.72
CA ASN A 53 -2.15 14.39 1.30
C ASN A 53 -1.38 13.16 0.80
N VAL A 54 -1.02 13.12 -0.48
CA VAL A 54 -0.20 12.03 -1.03
C VAL A 54 1.20 12.06 -0.45
N ASN A 55 1.79 13.24 -0.24
CA ASN A 55 3.11 13.35 0.36
C ASN A 55 3.13 12.95 1.85
N GLN A 56 2.05 13.21 2.59
CA GLN A 56 1.90 12.72 3.96
C GLN A 56 1.99 11.19 4.06
N ASN A 57 1.55 10.46 3.03
CA ASN A 57 1.70 9.00 3.00
C ASN A 57 3.18 8.57 3.14
N ALA A 58 4.10 9.28 2.50
CA ALA A 58 5.53 9.00 2.62
C ALA A 58 6.05 9.25 4.05
N ILE A 59 5.59 10.32 4.70
CA ILE A 59 5.95 10.63 6.09
C ILE A 59 5.47 9.52 7.03
N PHE A 60 4.23 9.05 6.88
CA PHE A 60 3.71 7.96 7.70
C PHE A 60 4.43 6.64 7.47
N ILE A 61 4.93 6.37 6.26
CA ILE A 61 5.77 5.19 5.99
C ILE A 61 7.06 5.27 6.81
N VAL A 62 7.76 6.41 6.79
CA VAL A 62 9.01 6.61 7.55
C VAL A 62 8.77 6.54 9.06
N LEU A 63 7.68 7.14 9.55
CA LEU A 63 7.29 7.04 10.97
C LEU A 63 6.98 5.59 11.36
N GLY A 64 6.30 4.84 10.49
CA GLY A 64 6.05 3.42 10.70
C GLY A 64 7.34 2.58 10.76
N GLN A 65 8.32 2.88 9.91
CA GLN A 65 9.63 2.24 9.96
C GLN A 65 10.36 2.55 11.27
N LEU A 66 10.39 3.82 11.68
CA LEU A 66 11.00 4.23 12.95
C LEU A 66 10.35 3.49 14.14
N ALA A 67 9.03 3.45 14.18
CA ALA A 67 8.30 2.73 15.22
C ALA A 67 8.63 1.23 15.23
N ALA A 68 8.71 0.59 14.06
CA ALA A 68 9.08 -0.82 13.94
C ALA A 68 10.50 -1.10 14.44
N PHE A 69 11.48 -0.26 14.07
CA PHE A 69 12.84 -0.39 14.58
C PHE A 69 12.92 -0.20 16.09
N THR A 70 12.22 0.79 16.64
CA THR A 70 12.17 1.04 18.08
C THR A 70 11.59 -0.13 18.84
N VAL A 71 10.44 -0.67 18.38
CA VAL A 71 9.81 -1.84 19.01
C VAL A 71 10.73 -3.06 18.95
N ASN A 72 11.36 -3.32 17.80
CA ASN A 72 12.28 -4.45 17.65
C ASN A 72 13.54 -4.29 18.50
N ALA A 73 14.08 -3.08 18.64
CA ALA A 73 15.20 -2.79 19.52
C ALA A 73 14.85 -3.04 21.00
N ILE A 74 13.68 -2.59 21.45
CA ILE A 74 13.19 -2.83 22.81
C ILE A 74 12.99 -4.34 23.05
N LEU A 75 12.33 -5.04 22.15
CA LEU A 75 12.13 -6.48 22.27
C LEU A 75 13.47 -7.24 22.32
N GLY A 76 14.42 -6.85 21.46
CA GLY A 76 15.77 -7.44 21.43
C GLY A 76 16.59 -7.16 22.70
N SER A 77 16.46 -5.98 23.29
CA SER A 77 17.18 -5.64 24.53
C SER A 77 16.62 -6.36 25.76
N ILE A 78 15.31 -6.59 25.84
CA ILE A 78 14.67 -7.22 27.00
C ILE A 78 14.74 -8.75 26.92
N TRP A 79 14.51 -9.32 25.76
CA TRP A 79 14.40 -10.78 25.56
C TRP A 79 15.37 -11.35 24.53
N GLY A 80 16.47 -10.65 24.23
CA GLY A 80 17.41 -11.04 23.18
C GLY A 80 18.03 -12.44 23.33
N ASN A 81 18.08 -12.96 24.55
CA ASN A 81 18.59 -14.31 24.84
C ASN A 81 17.62 -15.44 24.52
N TRP A 82 16.37 -15.13 24.15
CA TRP A 82 15.38 -16.14 23.85
C TRP A 82 15.46 -16.57 22.39
N HIS A 83 15.60 -17.88 22.16
CA HIS A 83 15.80 -18.43 20.81
C HIS A 83 14.65 -18.08 19.83
N ASP A 84 13.41 -17.99 20.31
CA ASP A 84 12.22 -17.72 19.49
C ASP A 84 11.80 -16.24 19.45
N ILE A 85 12.66 -15.31 19.90
CA ILE A 85 12.35 -13.85 19.91
C ILE A 85 11.94 -13.32 18.55
N TRP A 86 12.50 -13.85 17.48
CA TRP A 86 12.19 -13.45 16.11
C TRP A 86 10.70 -13.61 15.75
N ARG A 87 10.03 -14.59 16.35
CA ARG A 87 8.58 -14.83 16.15
C ARG A 87 7.76 -13.70 16.76
N ILE A 88 8.14 -13.22 17.94
CA ILE A 88 7.49 -12.09 18.60
C ILE A 88 7.73 -10.81 17.81
N MET A 89 8.95 -10.60 17.28
CA MET A 89 9.26 -9.47 16.41
C MET A 89 8.39 -9.47 15.14
N VAL A 90 8.18 -10.63 14.51
CA VAL A 90 7.27 -10.77 13.38
C VAL A 90 5.82 -10.53 13.79
N LEU A 91 5.39 -11.07 14.94
CA LEU A 91 4.03 -10.86 15.45
C LEU A 91 3.74 -9.41 15.81
N SER A 92 4.75 -8.61 16.19
CA SER A 92 4.54 -7.18 16.47
C SER A 92 3.96 -6.43 15.27
N ALA A 93 4.29 -6.86 14.04
CA ALA A 93 3.70 -6.30 12.81
C ALA A 93 2.21 -6.66 12.63
N ALA A 94 1.69 -7.66 13.33
CA ALA A 94 0.28 -8.01 13.29
C ALA A 94 -0.59 -6.92 13.96
N VAL A 95 -0.07 -6.22 14.97
CA VAL A 95 -0.82 -5.18 15.70
C VAL A 95 -1.27 -4.05 14.77
N PRO A 96 -0.38 -3.34 14.06
CA PRO A 96 -0.80 -2.30 13.13
C PRO A 96 -1.61 -2.86 11.95
N SER A 97 -1.38 -4.10 11.52
CA SER A 97 -2.14 -4.70 10.43
C SER A 97 -3.59 -4.98 10.81
N VAL A 98 -3.84 -5.46 12.03
CA VAL A 98 -5.21 -5.65 12.57
C VAL A 98 -5.89 -4.30 12.76
N ALA A 99 -5.19 -3.30 13.28
CA ALA A 99 -5.72 -1.95 13.43
C ALA A 99 -6.13 -1.36 12.06
N LEU A 100 -5.31 -1.54 11.03
CA LEU A 100 -5.62 -1.13 9.66
C LEU A 100 -6.81 -1.91 9.10
N TRP A 101 -6.92 -3.20 9.38
CA TRP A 101 -8.06 -4.01 8.94
C TRP A 101 -9.36 -3.51 9.57
N ILE A 102 -9.39 -3.28 10.88
CA ILE A 102 -10.55 -2.72 11.57
C ILE A 102 -10.87 -1.31 11.06
N GLY A 103 -9.85 -0.47 10.86
CA GLY A 103 -9.99 0.87 10.30
C GLY A 103 -10.56 0.88 8.88
N SER A 104 -10.27 -0.15 8.08
CA SER A 104 -10.73 -0.24 6.69
C SER A 104 -12.25 -0.31 6.55
N PHE A 105 -12.97 -0.81 7.56
CA PHE A 105 -14.45 -0.82 7.57
C PHE A 105 -15.06 0.58 7.69
N LYS A 106 -14.29 1.57 8.20
CA LYS A 106 -14.73 2.96 8.34
C LYS A 106 -14.30 3.85 7.17
N LEU A 107 -13.52 3.29 6.23
CA LEU A 107 -13.08 4.07 5.08
C LEU A 107 -14.23 4.43 4.16
N ILE A 108 -14.22 5.68 3.69
CA ILE A 108 -15.19 6.19 2.73
C ILE A 108 -14.87 5.59 1.36
N SER A 109 -15.88 5.06 0.67
CA SER A 109 -15.68 4.52 -0.68
C SER A 109 -15.20 5.61 -1.65
N SER A 110 -14.24 5.28 -2.52
CA SER A 110 -13.78 6.22 -3.55
C SER A 110 -14.94 6.71 -4.42
N PRO A 111 -15.08 8.03 -4.63
CA PRO A 111 -16.11 8.58 -5.51
C PRO A 111 -16.03 8.02 -6.93
N LYS A 112 -14.82 7.84 -7.47
CA LYS A 112 -14.61 7.27 -8.80
C LYS A 112 -15.11 5.82 -8.88
N TRP A 113 -14.85 5.02 -7.86
CA TRP A 113 -15.35 3.65 -7.79
C TRP A 113 -16.89 3.58 -7.73
N LEU A 114 -17.51 4.50 -6.97
CA LEU A 114 -18.98 4.59 -6.91
C LEU A 114 -19.58 4.94 -8.27
N ILE A 115 -18.95 5.85 -9.02
CA ILE A 115 -19.38 6.19 -10.39
C ILE A 115 -19.21 4.99 -11.32
N PHE A 116 -18.11 4.26 -11.23
CA PHE A 116 -17.88 3.03 -11.98
C PHE A 116 -18.99 1.98 -11.72
N LYS A 117 -19.45 1.87 -10.47
CA LYS A 117 -20.58 1.00 -10.06
C LYS A 117 -21.95 1.60 -10.36
N GLN A 118 -22.04 2.71 -11.12
CA GLN A 118 -23.29 3.43 -11.46
C GLN A 118 -24.07 3.97 -10.25
N LYS A 119 -23.46 4.01 -9.06
CA LYS A 119 -24.06 4.55 -7.84
C LYS A 119 -23.86 6.07 -7.73
N THR A 120 -24.34 6.82 -8.74
CA THR A 120 -24.08 8.27 -8.87
C THR A 120 -24.59 9.08 -7.68
N TYR A 121 -25.72 8.70 -7.07
CA TYR A 121 -26.25 9.38 -5.89
C TYR A 121 -25.30 9.29 -4.70
N GLN A 122 -24.77 8.09 -4.42
CA GLN A 122 -23.82 7.89 -3.34
C GLN A 122 -22.49 8.61 -3.62
N ALA A 123 -22.05 8.62 -4.87
CA ALA A 123 -20.84 9.35 -5.28
C ALA A 123 -20.98 10.86 -5.00
N ARG A 124 -22.12 11.48 -5.35
CA ARG A 124 -22.38 12.90 -5.05
C ARG A 124 -22.35 13.19 -3.56
N ARG A 125 -22.97 12.34 -2.74
CA ARG A 125 -22.96 12.49 -1.29
C ARG A 125 -21.54 12.47 -0.73
N VAL A 126 -20.70 11.55 -1.19
CA VAL A 126 -19.30 11.44 -0.76
C VAL A 126 -18.48 12.65 -1.23
N VAL A 127 -18.67 13.10 -2.47
CA VAL A 127 -17.97 14.27 -3.03
C VAL A 127 -18.30 15.53 -2.20
N ASN A 128 -19.58 15.69 -1.78
CA ASN A 128 -19.99 16.78 -0.92
C ASN A 128 -19.36 16.70 0.48
N GLN A 129 -19.35 15.51 1.08
CA GLN A 129 -18.70 15.28 2.39
C GLN A 129 -17.19 15.58 2.36
N LEU A 130 -16.54 15.34 1.22
CA LEU A 130 -15.11 15.59 1.02
C LEU A 130 -14.78 17.07 0.70
N GLY A 131 -15.80 17.94 0.57
CA GLY A 131 -15.61 19.37 0.34
C GLY A 131 -15.11 19.75 -1.05
N PHE A 132 -15.46 18.99 -2.07
CA PHE A 132 -15.13 19.35 -3.46
C PHE A 132 -15.96 20.58 -3.88
N ARG A 133 -15.29 21.58 -4.39
CA ARG A 133 -15.88 22.90 -4.72
C ARG A 133 -16.90 22.85 -5.86
N ASP A 134 -16.77 21.89 -6.79
CA ASP A 134 -17.62 21.72 -7.99
C ASP A 134 -18.05 20.26 -8.14
N GLU A 135 -19.06 19.83 -7.37
CA GLU A 135 -19.56 18.45 -7.38
C GLU A 135 -19.98 17.98 -8.79
N GLN A 136 -20.74 18.80 -9.50
CA GLN A 136 -21.25 18.42 -10.82
C GLN A 136 -20.12 18.20 -11.82
N LYS A 137 -19.18 19.15 -11.89
CA LYS A 137 -18.04 19.03 -12.78
C LYS A 137 -17.17 17.80 -12.47
N PHE A 138 -16.98 17.49 -11.19
CA PHE A 138 -16.24 16.29 -10.79
C PHE A 138 -16.95 15.02 -11.22
N VAL A 139 -18.26 14.93 -10.98
CA VAL A 139 -19.07 13.74 -11.34
C VAL A 139 -19.12 13.56 -12.85
N ASP A 140 -19.34 14.64 -13.62
CA ASP A 140 -19.45 14.59 -15.07
C ASP A 140 -18.09 14.24 -15.71
N HIS A 141 -17.00 14.83 -15.25
CA HIS A 141 -15.65 14.48 -15.69
C HIS A 141 -15.30 13.02 -15.37
N SER A 142 -15.63 12.56 -14.16
CA SER A 142 -15.37 11.18 -13.76
C SER A 142 -16.26 10.18 -14.52
N LYS A 143 -17.48 10.55 -14.91
CA LYS A 143 -18.33 9.75 -15.80
C LYS A 143 -17.72 9.63 -17.20
N GLN A 144 -17.19 10.72 -17.74
CA GLN A 144 -16.51 10.70 -19.04
C GLN A 144 -15.26 9.82 -18.98
N GLU A 145 -14.42 9.97 -17.93
CA GLU A 145 -13.25 9.10 -17.71
C GLU A 145 -13.65 7.62 -17.63
N VAL A 146 -14.69 7.30 -16.85
CA VAL A 146 -15.18 5.93 -16.67
C VAL A 146 -15.75 5.39 -17.98
N SER A 147 -16.52 6.17 -18.75
CA SER A 147 -17.08 5.71 -20.03
C SER A 147 -15.99 5.47 -21.09
N GLN A 148 -14.94 6.25 -21.09
CA GLN A 148 -13.76 6.03 -21.94
C GLN A 148 -12.96 4.80 -21.49
N SER A 149 -12.86 4.57 -20.17
CA SER A 149 -12.16 3.42 -19.59
C SER A 149 -12.98 2.13 -19.64
N GLN A 150 -14.29 2.19 -19.87
CA GLN A 150 -15.17 1.02 -19.99
C GLN A 150 -14.93 0.19 -21.27
N LYS A 151 -14.15 0.67 -22.22
CA LYS A 151 -13.46 -0.27 -23.13
C LYS A 151 -12.45 -1.03 -22.30
N ALA A 152 -12.93 -2.12 -21.68
CA ALA A 152 -12.12 -2.99 -20.83
C ALA A 152 -10.85 -3.35 -21.59
N ILE A 153 -9.74 -2.75 -21.20
CA ILE A 153 -8.43 -3.11 -21.74
C ILE A 153 -8.19 -4.53 -21.25
N SER A 154 -8.34 -5.50 -22.17
CA SER A 154 -8.02 -6.89 -21.87
C SER A 154 -6.53 -7.00 -21.56
N TRP A 155 -6.16 -7.91 -20.68
CA TRP A 155 -4.73 -8.23 -20.45
C TRP A 155 -4.00 -8.50 -21.76
N ARG A 156 -4.70 -9.08 -22.73
CA ARG A 156 -4.20 -9.38 -24.07
C ARG A 156 -3.87 -8.09 -24.85
N ASP A 157 -4.68 -7.03 -24.69
CA ASP A 157 -4.48 -5.75 -25.34
C ASP A 157 -3.27 -4.99 -24.79
N ILE A 158 -2.99 -5.15 -23.48
CA ILE A 158 -1.80 -4.58 -22.83
C ILE A 158 -0.53 -5.16 -23.46
N PHE A 159 -0.48 -6.47 -23.66
CA PHE A 159 0.68 -7.13 -24.27
C PHE A 159 0.74 -6.96 -25.78
N HIS A 160 -0.38 -6.74 -26.46
CA HIS A 160 -0.41 -6.56 -27.90
C HIS A 160 -0.10 -5.12 -28.33
N ASN A 161 -0.47 -4.12 -27.53
CA ASN A 161 -0.23 -2.72 -27.85
C ASN A 161 1.22 -2.31 -27.51
N ARG A 162 1.98 -1.88 -28.51
CA ARG A 162 3.38 -1.46 -28.40
C ARG A 162 3.58 -0.33 -27.37
N PHE A 163 2.66 0.61 -27.33
CA PHE A 163 2.69 1.73 -26.37
C PHE A 163 2.48 1.26 -24.93
N MET A 164 1.51 0.35 -24.69
CA MET A 164 1.24 -0.21 -23.36
C MET A 164 2.40 -1.05 -22.84
N ARG A 165 3.06 -1.83 -23.70
CA ARG A 165 4.29 -2.56 -23.34
C ARG A 165 5.42 -1.62 -22.92
N TYR A 166 5.60 -0.52 -23.67
CA TYR A 166 6.62 0.48 -23.34
C TYR A 166 6.35 1.12 -21.97
N LEU A 167 5.10 1.52 -21.69
CA LEU A 167 4.71 2.05 -20.39
C LEU A 167 4.93 1.05 -19.26
N LEU A 168 4.55 -0.21 -19.45
CA LEU A 168 4.74 -1.26 -18.47
C LEU A 168 6.24 -1.51 -18.23
N PHE A 169 7.02 -1.61 -19.27
CA PHE A 169 8.47 -1.78 -19.17
C PHE A 169 9.14 -0.59 -18.46
N SER A 170 8.75 0.64 -18.79
CA SER A 170 9.25 1.85 -18.12
C SER A 170 8.91 1.85 -16.64
N GLY A 171 7.68 1.46 -16.26
CA GLY A 171 7.26 1.36 -14.87
C GLY A 171 8.07 0.31 -14.09
N VAL A 172 8.27 -0.87 -14.67
CA VAL A 172 9.11 -1.92 -14.07
C VAL A 172 10.56 -1.46 -13.95
N LEU A 173 11.10 -0.81 -14.97
CA LEU A 173 12.48 -0.30 -14.98
C LEU A 173 12.68 0.75 -13.89
N ILE A 174 11.74 1.69 -13.73
CA ILE A 174 11.79 2.71 -12.67
C ILE A 174 11.74 2.04 -11.30
N GLY A 175 10.85 1.07 -11.09
CA GLY A 175 10.77 0.31 -9.85
C GLY A 175 12.07 -0.45 -9.54
N PHE A 176 12.70 -1.01 -10.56
CA PHE A 176 13.99 -1.68 -10.41
C PHE A 176 15.11 -0.69 -10.07
N ILE A 177 15.21 0.42 -10.78
CA ILE A 177 16.20 1.49 -10.53
C ILE A 177 16.05 2.06 -9.12
N GLN A 178 14.82 2.18 -8.62
CA GLN A 178 14.55 2.67 -7.26
C GLN A 178 15.16 1.77 -6.17
N GLN A 179 15.35 0.47 -6.43
CA GLN A 179 15.94 -0.46 -5.48
C GLN A 179 17.48 -0.50 -5.55
N ILE A 180 18.09 -0.11 -6.68
CA ILE A 180 19.55 -0.14 -6.88
C ILE A 180 20.32 0.74 -5.88
N PRO A 181 19.89 1.96 -5.49
CA PRO A 181 20.63 2.80 -4.53
C PRO A 181 20.85 2.14 -3.18
N GLY A 182 20.21 0.98 -2.92
CA GLY A 182 20.46 0.21 -1.70
C GLY A 182 19.99 0.90 -0.42
N ILE A 183 19.05 1.85 -0.52
CA ILE A 183 18.53 2.58 0.65
C ILE A 183 17.99 1.61 1.71
N ASN A 184 17.36 0.54 1.26
CA ASN A 184 16.88 -0.51 2.14
C ASN A 184 18.04 -1.26 2.81
N THR A 185 19.15 -1.49 2.10
CA THR A 185 20.35 -2.10 2.66
C THR A 185 20.95 -1.24 3.76
N VAL A 186 21.07 0.07 3.53
CA VAL A 186 21.56 1.01 4.55
C VAL A 186 20.62 1.05 5.76
N MET A 187 19.32 1.03 5.54
CA MET A 187 18.32 1.01 6.63
C MET A 187 18.37 -0.28 7.46
N TYR A 188 18.57 -1.45 6.82
CA TYR A 188 18.59 -2.74 7.52
C TYR A 188 19.96 -3.06 8.15
N TYR A 189 21.05 -2.65 7.53
CA TYR A 189 22.41 -2.97 7.95
C TYR A 189 23.17 -1.76 8.50
N GLY A 190 22.53 -0.60 8.63
CA GLY A 190 23.16 0.63 9.10
C GLY A 190 23.84 0.49 10.45
N THR A 191 23.28 -0.29 11.37
CA THR A 191 23.90 -0.60 12.68
C THR A 191 25.16 -1.44 12.56
N ILE A 192 25.25 -2.32 11.56
CA ILE A 192 26.43 -3.17 11.31
C ILE A 192 27.52 -2.37 10.58
N LEU A 193 27.12 -1.43 9.72
CA LEU A 193 28.05 -0.58 8.95
C LEU A 193 28.71 0.51 9.82
N LEU A 194 28.12 0.84 10.97
CA LEU A 194 28.63 1.87 11.90
C LEU A 194 29.48 1.29 13.02
N HIS A 195 29.63 -0.02 13.10
CA HIS A 195 30.57 -0.74 13.97
C HIS A 195 31.80 -1.18 13.19
#